data_8d88ab26880fad4140126f06da3fd1c6
#
_entry.id   8d88ab26880fad4140126f06da3fd1c6
#
_cell.length_a   1.000
_cell.length_b   1.000
_cell.length_c   1.000
_cell.angle_alpha   90.00
_cell.angle_beta   90.00
_cell.angle_gamma   90.00
#
_symmetry.space_group_name_H-M   'P 1'
#
loop_
_entity.id
_entity.type
_entity.pdbx_description
1 polymer ?
#
loop_
_entity_poly.entity_id
_entity_poly.type
_entity_poly.pdbx_seq_one_letter_code
_entity_poly.pdbx_strand_id
1 'polypeptide(L)'
;MSDCIFCDILAGKSPASIAYQDEVTIAFMDIYALNPGQVVVIPRKHVTCMADMDEATGIQLFKAAIRVCRAVRKSGIECDGINLFMADGEAAGQEVFHVHFLVIPRLKGDSMRITANWTKPDRDKLDKIAAKIRLAGESL
;
A
#
# COMPACT_ATOMS: atom_id res chain seq x y z
N MET A 1 -13.61 -3.61 -20.94
CA MET A 1 -12.56 -3.48 -19.91
C MET A 1 -12.75 -2.14 -19.24
N SER A 2 -12.53 -2.08 -17.95
CA SER A 2 -12.49 -0.80 -17.23
C SER A 2 -11.13 -0.12 -17.44
N ASP A 3 -11.04 1.17 -17.14
CA ASP A 3 -9.76 1.89 -17.18
C ASP A 3 -8.84 1.51 -15.99
N CYS A 4 -9.26 0.56 -15.16
CA CYS A 4 -8.55 0.11 -13.97
C CYS A 4 -8.34 -1.41 -13.98
N ILE A 5 -7.09 -1.84 -14.10
CA ILE A 5 -6.72 -3.26 -14.11
C ILE A 5 -7.15 -3.99 -12.83
N PHE A 6 -7.15 -3.31 -11.66
CA PHE A 6 -7.58 -3.91 -10.41
C PHE A 6 -9.10 -4.14 -10.37
N CYS A 7 -9.88 -3.24 -10.96
CA CYS A 7 -11.33 -3.47 -11.16
C CYS A 7 -11.58 -4.65 -12.11
N ASP A 8 -10.77 -4.82 -13.15
CA ASP A 8 -10.88 -5.98 -14.04
C ASP A 8 -10.54 -7.29 -13.34
N ILE A 9 -9.55 -7.28 -12.44
CA ILE A 9 -9.25 -8.44 -11.56
C ILE A 9 -10.43 -8.76 -10.66
N LEU A 10 -11.00 -7.75 -10.00
CA LEU A 10 -12.18 -7.91 -9.14
C LEU A 10 -13.41 -8.46 -9.89
N ALA A 11 -13.56 -8.08 -11.15
CA ALA A 11 -14.64 -8.55 -12.03
C ALA A 11 -14.35 -9.92 -12.68
N GLY A 12 -13.19 -10.52 -12.44
CA GLY A 12 -12.76 -11.77 -13.08
C GLY A 12 -12.42 -11.65 -14.56
N LYS A 13 -12.25 -10.45 -15.09
CA LYS A 13 -11.89 -10.18 -16.47
C LYS A 13 -10.37 -10.29 -16.74
N SER A 14 -9.57 -10.10 -15.70
CA SER A 14 -8.12 -10.26 -15.74
C SER A 14 -7.67 -11.29 -14.70
N PRO A 15 -6.69 -12.16 -15.03
CA PRO A 15 -6.22 -13.18 -14.12
C PRO A 15 -5.43 -12.58 -12.95
N ALA A 16 -5.54 -13.20 -11.78
CA ALA A 16 -4.71 -12.89 -10.63
C ALA A 16 -4.57 -14.12 -9.72
N SER A 17 -3.42 -14.25 -9.07
CA SER A 17 -3.18 -15.28 -8.06
C SER A 17 -3.57 -14.74 -6.69
N ILE A 18 -4.73 -15.12 -6.20
CA ILE A 18 -5.31 -14.59 -4.96
C ILE A 18 -4.60 -15.18 -3.74
N ALA A 19 -4.08 -14.33 -2.87
CA ALA A 19 -3.42 -14.69 -1.62
C ALA A 19 -4.33 -14.55 -0.40
N TYR A 20 -5.26 -13.59 -0.43
CA TYR A 20 -6.23 -13.33 0.65
C TYR A 20 -7.45 -12.60 0.09
N GLN A 21 -8.61 -12.83 0.68
CA GLN A 21 -9.80 -12.04 0.39
C GLN A 21 -10.81 -12.07 1.54
N ASP A 22 -11.56 -11.00 1.65
CA ASP A 22 -12.74 -10.89 2.50
C ASP A 22 -13.85 -10.07 1.78
N GLU A 23 -14.87 -9.63 2.51
CA GLU A 23 -15.99 -8.88 1.93
C GLU A 23 -15.59 -7.48 1.42
N VAL A 24 -14.54 -6.88 2.00
CA VAL A 24 -14.14 -5.48 1.74
C VAL A 24 -12.84 -5.40 0.95
N THR A 25 -11.96 -6.40 1.08
CA THR A 25 -10.60 -6.37 0.54
C THR A 25 -10.25 -7.63 -0.23
N ILE A 26 -9.26 -7.51 -1.11
CA ILE A 26 -8.64 -8.63 -1.80
C ILE A 26 -7.12 -8.39 -1.88
N ALA A 27 -6.36 -9.46 -1.82
CA ALA A 27 -4.92 -9.43 -2.00
C ALA A 27 -4.48 -10.49 -3.01
N PHE A 28 -3.61 -10.11 -3.92
CA PHE A 28 -3.12 -10.98 -4.99
C PHE A 28 -1.63 -10.74 -5.22
N MET A 29 -0.99 -11.73 -5.84
CA MET A 29 0.44 -11.67 -6.12
C MET A 29 0.75 -10.53 -7.08
N ASP A 30 1.81 -9.78 -6.77
CA ASP A 30 2.34 -8.78 -7.68
C ASP A 30 3.12 -9.46 -8.80
N ILE A 31 2.79 -9.12 -10.05
CA ILE A 31 3.48 -9.67 -11.24
C ILE A 31 4.85 -9.02 -11.48
N TYR A 32 5.13 -7.89 -10.83
CA TYR A 32 6.43 -7.19 -10.85
C TYR A 32 7.04 -7.16 -9.46
N ALA A 33 7.37 -8.33 -8.94
CA ALA A 33 7.87 -8.49 -7.58
C ALA A 33 9.38 -8.23 -7.46
N LEU A 34 9.78 -7.53 -6.39
CA LEU A 34 11.19 -7.41 -6.01
C LEU A 34 11.74 -8.75 -5.51
N ASN A 35 11.00 -9.40 -4.62
CA ASN A 35 11.32 -10.69 -4.03
C ASN A 35 10.08 -11.60 -4.06
N PRO A 36 10.25 -12.93 -4.03
CA PRO A 36 9.11 -13.85 -3.93
C PRO A 36 8.20 -13.51 -2.74
N GLY A 37 6.89 -13.56 -2.96
CA GLY A 37 5.90 -13.27 -1.91
C GLY A 37 5.46 -11.81 -1.84
N GLN A 38 5.83 -10.97 -2.80
CA GLN A 38 5.28 -9.61 -2.89
C GLN A 38 3.79 -9.68 -3.26
N VAL A 39 2.97 -8.97 -2.50
CA VAL A 39 1.50 -9.00 -2.59
C VAL A 39 0.95 -7.60 -2.70
N VAL A 40 -0.02 -7.42 -3.58
CA VAL A 40 -0.84 -6.22 -3.71
C VAL A 40 -2.12 -6.40 -2.89
N VAL A 41 -2.46 -5.44 -2.03
CA VAL A 41 -3.68 -5.45 -1.21
C VAL A 41 -4.53 -4.25 -1.57
N ILE A 42 -5.76 -4.48 -2.00
CA ILE A 42 -6.68 -3.44 -2.45
C ILE A 42 -8.05 -3.51 -1.75
N PRO A 43 -8.77 -2.40 -1.61
CA PRO A 43 -10.20 -2.44 -1.33
C PRO A 43 -10.96 -2.92 -2.58
N ARG A 44 -12.08 -3.63 -2.39
CA ARG A 44 -12.96 -4.00 -3.51
C ARG A 44 -13.66 -2.79 -4.12
N LYS A 45 -13.94 -1.78 -3.29
CA LYS A 45 -14.44 -0.49 -3.75
C LYS A 45 -13.32 0.24 -4.50
N HIS A 46 -13.63 0.73 -5.71
CA HIS A 46 -12.68 1.59 -6.42
C HIS A 46 -12.54 2.92 -5.71
N VAL A 47 -11.35 3.22 -5.25
CA VAL A 47 -10.97 4.49 -4.62
C VAL A 47 -9.63 4.90 -5.22
N THR A 48 -9.57 6.07 -5.81
CA THR A 48 -8.40 6.53 -6.57
C THR A 48 -7.23 6.91 -5.66
N CYS A 49 -7.49 7.63 -4.58
CA CYS A 49 -6.50 8.16 -3.65
C CYS A 49 -6.99 8.08 -2.20
N MET A 50 -6.10 8.28 -1.24
CA MET A 50 -6.43 8.22 0.19
C MET A 50 -7.44 9.27 0.61
N ALA A 51 -7.42 10.45 -0.01
CA ALA A 51 -8.35 11.54 0.33
C ALA A 51 -9.82 11.17 0.05
N ASP A 52 -10.07 10.27 -0.90
CA ASP A 52 -11.42 9.80 -1.27
C ASP A 52 -11.84 8.53 -0.53
N MET A 53 -10.96 7.97 0.29
CA MET A 53 -11.21 6.73 1.01
C MET A 53 -11.88 7.00 2.36
N ASP A 54 -13.04 6.38 2.59
CA ASP A 54 -13.65 6.42 3.92
C ASP A 54 -12.80 5.64 4.95
N GLU A 55 -12.84 6.08 6.21
CA GLU A 55 -12.02 5.51 7.29
C GLU A 55 -12.31 4.02 7.51
N ALA A 56 -13.57 3.59 7.40
CA ALA A 56 -13.94 2.19 7.60
C ALA A 56 -13.27 1.28 6.57
N THR A 57 -13.26 1.69 5.30
CA THR A 57 -12.53 1.00 4.22
C THR A 57 -11.02 0.99 4.50
N GLY A 58 -10.46 2.12 4.93
CA GLY A 58 -9.04 2.24 5.29
C GLY A 58 -8.62 1.30 6.42
N ILE A 59 -9.44 1.20 7.47
CA ILE A 59 -9.23 0.27 8.59
C ILE A 59 -9.21 -1.19 8.10
N GLN A 60 -10.16 -1.58 7.26
CA GLN A 60 -10.22 -2.94 6.72
C GLN A 60 -9.04 -3.24 5.79
N LEU A 61 -8.63 -2.27 4.97
CA LEU A 61 -7.47 -2.39 4.10
C LEU A 61 -6.18 -2.63 4.91
N PHE A 62 -5.95 -1.84 5.96
CA PHE A 62 -4.79 -2.02 6.82
C PHE A 62 -4.83 -3.36 7.59
N LYS A 63 -6.01 -3.78 8.06
CA LYS A 63 -6.21 -5.09 8.69
C LYS A 63 -5.85 -6.24 7.74
N ALA A 64 -6.26 -6.16 6.47
CA ALA A 64 -5.89 -7.14 5.45
C ALA A 64 -4.38 -7.16 5.23
N ALA A 65 -3.72 -5.98 5.14
CA ALA A 65 -2.28 -5.88 5.01
C ALA A 65 -1.53 -6.55 6.18
N ILE A 66 -1.99 -6.35 7.43
CA ILE A 66 -1.41 -7.03 8.61
C ILE A 66 -1.54 -8.56 8.48
N ARG A 67 -2.70 -9.06 8.05
CA ARG A 67 -2.93 -10.49 7.85
C ARG A 67 -2.01 -11.08 6.79
N VAL A 68 -1.86 -10.39 5.66
CA VAL A 68 -0.95 -10.77 4.57
C VAL A 68 0.51 -10.77 5.06
N CYS A 69 0.95 -9.74 5.77
CA CYS A 69 2.30 -9.70 6.35
C CYS A 69 2.59 -10.89 7.27
N ARG A 70 1.62 -11.26 8.12
CA ARG A 70 1.75 -12.43 9.00
C ARG A 70 1.76 -13.74 8.22
N ALA A 71 0.94 -13.85 7.17
CA ALA A 71 0.89 -15.02 6.31
C ALA A 71 2.20 -15.23 5.55
N VAL A 72 2.78 -14.17 4.97
CA VAL A 72 4.09 -14.23 4.31
C VAL A 72 5.16 -14.78 5.25
N ARG A 73 5.25 -14.27 6.48
CA ARG A 73 6.24 -14.75 7.48
C ARG A 73 6.05 -16.20 7.89
N LYS A 74 4.82 -16.73 7.81
CA LYS A 74 4.49 -18.11 8.19
C LYS A 74 4.50 -19.09 7.03
N SER A 75 4.57 -18.59 5.80
CA SER A 75 4.41 -19.41 4.57
C SER A 75 5.64 -20.24 4.21
N GLY A 76 6.79 -20.03 4.86
CA GLY A 76 8.07 -20.62 4.47
C GLY A 76 8.81 -19.84 3.37
N ILE A 77 8.24 -18.76 2.86
CA ILE A 77 8.94 -17.83 1.97
C ILE A 77 10.02 -17.10 2.76
N GLU A 78 11.23 -17.01 2.21
CA GLU A 78 12.32 -16.26 2.82
C GLU A 78 11.93 -14.79 3.01
N CYS A 79 12.07 -14.28 4.23
CA CYS A 79 11.64 -12.94 4.58
C CYS A 79 12.38 -12.45 5.84
N ASP A 80 13.40 -11.63 5.65
CA ASP A 80 14.14 -11.00 6.75
C ASP A 80 13.42 -9.77 7.31
N GLY A 81 12.60 -9.12 6.49
CA GLY A 81 11.81 -7.96 6.83
C GLY A 81 10.66 -7.74 5.86
N ILE A 82 9.78 -6.79 6.16
CA ILE A 82 8.70 -6.39 5.26
C ILE A 82 8.66 -4.87 5.18
N ASN A 83 8.61 -4.33 3.96
CA ASN A 83 8.11 -2.99 3.73
C ASN A 83 6.63 -3.06 3.39
N LEU A 84 5.83 -2.26 4.07
CA LEU A 84 4.48 -1.94 3.65
C LEU A 84 4.53 -0.59 2.96
N PHE A 85 4.25 -0.58 1.67
CA PHE A 85 4.41 0.61 0.82
C PHE A 85 3.07 1.02 0.23
N MET A 86 2.77 2.30 0.23
CA MET A 86 1.64 2.90 -0.47
C MET A 86 2.11 4.15 -1.19
N ALA A 87 1.78 4.27 -2.46
CA ALA A 87 1.96 5.49 -3.23
C ALA A 87 0.59 6.16 -3.39
N ASP A 88 0.47 7.41 -2.99
CA ASP A 88 -0.74 8.22 -3.11
C ASP A 88 -0.44 9.43 -3.99
N GLY A 89 -0.90 9.39 -5.23
CA GLY A 89 -0.63 10.38 -6.26
C GLY A 89 0.60 10.08 -7.12
N GLU A 90 0.61 10.67 -8.30
CA GLU A 90 1.65 10.48 -9.33
C GLU A 90 3.05 10.86 -8.83
N ALA A 91 3.19 11.99 -8.12
CA ALA A 91 4.46 12.43 -7.56
C ALA A 91 5.04 11.47 -6.52
N ALA A 92 4.20 10.62 -5.90
CA ALA A 92 4.61 9.56 -4.99
C ALA A 92 4.87 8.22 -5.70
N GLY A 93 4.73 8.16 -7.04
CA GLY A 93 4.94 6.97 -7.83
C GLY A 93 3.71 6.05 -7.94
N GLN A 94 2.50 6.57 -7.73
CA GLN A 94 1.29 5.80 -7.98
C GLN A 94 1.11 5.57 -9.48
N GLU A 95 1.11 4.32 -9.90
CA GLU A 95 0.91 3.92 -11.30
C GLU A 95 -0.52 3.47 -11.59
N VAL A 96 -1.11 2.71 -10.68
CA VAL A 96 -2.52 2.30 -10.76
C VAL A 96 -3.35 3.16 -9.81
N PHE A 97 -4.29 3.92 -10.37
CA PHE A 97 -5.16 4.83 -9.60
C PHE A 97 -6.35 4.08 -8.99
N HIS A 98 -6.02 3.16 -8.14
CA HIS A 98 -6.85 2.40 -7.23
C HIS A 98 -5.99 2.18 -5.99
N VAL A 99 -6.40 2.71 -4.85
CA VAL A 99 -5.61 2.66 -3.61
C VAL A 99 -5.16 1.23 -3.32
N HIS A 100 -3.88 1.06 -3.05
CA HIS A 100 -3.31 -0.25 -2.75
C HIS A 100 -2.10 -0.16 -1.83
N PHE A 101 -1.93 -1.20 -1.01
CA PHE A 101 -0.68 -1.48 -0.33
C PHE A 101 0.13 -2.51 -1.12
N LEU A 102 1.44 -2.32 -1.15
CA LEU A 102 2.41 -3.36 -1.51
C LEU A 102 2.99 -3.94 -0.23
N VAL A 103 2.82 -5.22 -0.02
CA VAL A 103 3.53 -6.00 1.00
C VAL A 103 4.76 -6.57 0.34
N ILE A 104 5.92 -6.03 0.67
CA ILE A 104 7.20 -6.34 0.01
C ILE A 104 8.08 -7.11 0.99
N PRO A 105 8.22 -8.44 0.84
CA PRO A 105 9.21 -9.20 1.58
C PRO A 105 10.62 -8.72 1.23
N ARG A 106 11.43 -8.48 2.25
CA ARG A 106 12.80 -7.98 2.10
C ARG A 106 13.80 -9.03 2.55
N LEU A 107 14.89 -9.12 1.79
CA LEU A 107 16.03 -9.96 2.10
C LEU A 107 17.25 -9.08 2.35
N LYS A 108 18.13 -9.49 3.25
CA LYS A 108 19.42 -8.81 3.46
C LYS A 108 20.20 -8.80 2.15
N GLY A 109 20.58 -7.60 1.70
CA GLY A 109 21.34 -7.43 0.46
C GLY A 109 20.53 -7.44 -0.83
N ASP A 110 19.20 -7.44 -0.78
CA ASP A 110 18.38 -7.28 -1.99
C ASP A 110 18.64 -5.93 -2.69
N SER A 111 18.11 -5.77 -3.91
CA SER A 111 18.43 -4.63 -4.77
C SER A 111 17.68 -3.34 -4.41
N MET A 112 16.67 -3.37 -3.55
CA MET A 112 15.90 -2.17 -3.23
C MET A 112 16.69 -1.23 -2.33
N ARG A 113 16.74 0.04 -2.71
CA ARG A 113 17.32 1.13 -1.91
C ARG A 113 16.32 2.26 -1.81
N ILE A 114 16.21 2.83 -0.62
CA ILE A 114 15.41 4.03 -0.35
C ILE A 114 16.41 5.14 -0.05
N THR A 115 16.65 6.02 -1.02
CA THR A 115 17.58 7.12 -0.90
C THR A 115 16.92 8.44 -1.23
N ALA A 116 17.29 9.49 -0.49
CA ALA A 116 16.87 10.87 -0.73
C ALA A 116 17.88 11.84 -0.13
N ASN A 117 17.84 13.09 -0.55
CA ASN A 117 18.61 14.17 0.07
C ASN A 117 17.86 14.65 1.32
N TRP A 118 18.01 13.91 2.43
CA TRP A 118 17.37 14.22 3.69
C TRP A 118 17.91 15.51 4.30
N THR A 119 17.02 16.37 4.77
CA THR A 119 17.36 17.59 5.50
C THR A 119 16.89 17.51 6.95
N LYS A 120 17.54 18.29 7.83
CA LYS A 120 17.14 18.42 9.23
C LYS A 120 16.70 19.87 9.47
N PRO A 121 15.39 20.17 9.34
CA PRO A 121 14.89 21.51 9.65
C PRO A 121 15.08 21.86 11.12
N ASP A 122 15.19 23.16 11.44
CA ASP A 122 15.19 23.62 12.81
C ASP A 122 13.83 23.39 13.51
N ARG A 123 13.83 23.45 14.86
CA ARG A 123 12.65 23.19 15.68
C ARG A 123 11.51 24.16 15.38
N ASP A 124 11.78 25.43 15.24
CA ASP A 124 10.76 26.45 15.00
C ASP A 124 10.03 26.24 13.67
N LYS A 125 10.76 25.82 12.63
CA LYS A 125 10.17 25.48 11.33
C LYS A 125 9.28 24.24 11.43
N LEU A 126 9.73 23.21 12.15
CA LEU A 126 8.93 22.00 12.40
C LEU A 126 7.65 22.33 13.16
N ASP A 127 7.74 23.15 14.22
CA ASP A 127 6.58 23.51 15.05
C ASP A 127 5.54 24.33 14.26
N LYS A 128 5.98 25.25 13.40
CA LYS A 128 5.10 26.02 12.52
C LYS A 128 4.36 25.13 11.51
N ILE A 129 5.06 24.16 10.91
CA ILE A 129 4.45 23.22 9.97
C ILE A 129 3.47 22.29 10.70
N ALA A 130 3.85 21.76 11.85
CA ALA A 130 2.99 20.91 12.68
C ALA A 130 1.70 21.64 13.10
N ALA A 131 1.79 22.93 13.44
CA ALA A 131 0.62 23.75 13.78
C ALA A 131 -0.35 23.88 12.59
N LYS A 132 0.16 24.08 11.37
CA LYS A 132 -0.68 24.15 10.16
C LYS A 132 -1.41 22.82 9.90
N ILE A 133 -0.71 21.70 10.06
CA ILE A 133 -1.30 20.36 9.86
C ILE A 133 -2.38 20.09 10.91
N ARG A 134 -2.12 20.39 12.18
CA ARG A 134 -3.09 20.23 13.28
C ARG A 134 -4.36 21.02 13.02
N LEU A 135 -4.22 22.30 12.68
CA LEU A 135 -5.37 23.17 12.41
C LEU A 135 -6.22 22.66 11.24
N ALA A 136 -5.58 22.21 10.16
CA ALA A 136 -6.28 21.62 9.02
C ALA A 136 -6.99 20.30 9.40
N GLY A 137 -6.42 19.50 10.30
CA GLY A 137 -7.00 18.25 10.78
C GLY A 137 -8.22 18.40 11.68
N GLU A 138 -8.45 19.57 12.29
CA GLU A 138 -9.61 19.82 13.15
C GLU A 138 -10.95 19.80 12.38
N SER A 139 -10.93 19.91 11.07
CA SER A 139 -12.11 19.91 10.20
C SER A 139 -12.40 18.57 9.48
N LEU A 140 -11.66 17.51 9.82
CA LEU A 140 -11.79 16.18 9.20
C LEU A 140 -12.76 15.26 9.93
#